data_17f0358f5999b9bc39239bea0c3dd762
#
_entry.id   17f0358f5999b9bc39239bea0c3dd762
#
_cell.length_a   1.000
_cell.length_b   1.000
_cell.length_c   1.000
_cell.angle_alpha   90.00
_cell.angle_beta   90.00
_cell.angle_gamma   90.00
#
_symmetry.space_group_name_H-M   'P 1'
#
loop_
_entity.id
_entity.type
_entity.pdbx_description
1 polymer ?
#
loop_
_entity_poly.entity_id
_entity_poly.type
_entity_poly.pdbx_seq_one_letter_code
_entity_poly.pdbx_strand_id
1 'polypeptide(L)'
;RDTGRLHGGMLEWGYYEDKEPRLVDAKDIGNPDKTMTSPSMRHLTLEEISEPLEKAFETTPILNELGWDERSSFNGLLSVTSDAGSLIGESPEVRGFWLCEAVWVKDGPGCARLCAEWMVNGKAPMDMHSFDIARFYPAQKEKAFVKTRSFENAQTIYTPAVHPREPYLTQRELFVSPFYTREKELGGYFDNEVGGWERAFAYESNRQKLNQYLEIVPTRNNEWDQRHVPYEIANAEHLAMSESAGMINLSHFAIMDVRGPDAERMLEYLSVAKVGGNTP
;
A
#
# COMPACT_ATOMS: atom_id res chain seq x y z
N ARG A 1 1.79 -17.66 3.43
CA ARG A 1 2.33 -17.61 4.78
C ARG A 1 1.45 -18.38 5.71
N ASP A 2 2.07 -19.25 6.49
CA ASP A 2 1.39 -20.12 7.43
C ASP A 2 1.28 -19.43 8.78
N THR A 3 0.13 -19.60 9.41
CA THR A 3 -0.07 -19.22 10.80
C THR A 3 -0.54 -20.44 11.56
N GLY A 4 0.06 -20.72 12.71
CA GLY A 4 -0.31 -21.86 13.57
C GLY A 4 -0.53 -21.43 15.00
N ARG A 5 -1.58 -21.92 15.65
CA ARG A 5 -1.86 -21.73 17.09
C ARG A 5 -2.60 -22.91 17.68
N LEU A 6 -2.44 -23.11 18.99
CA LEU A 6 -3.30 -24.03 19.75
C LEU A 6 -4.58 -23.34 20.16
N HIS A 7 -5.72 -23.93 19.81
CA HIS A 7 -7.03 -23.44 20.20
C HIS A 7 -7.97 -24.62 20.56
N GLY A 8 -8.50 -24.62 21.76
CA GLY A 8 -9.47 -25.65 22.19
C GLY A 8 -8.95 -27.10 22.13
N GLY A 9 -7.64 -27.31 22.28
CA GLY A 9 -7.02 -28.63 22.17
C GLY A 9 -6.73 -29.09 20.74
N MET A 10 -7.02 -28.23 19.74
CA MET A 10 -6.69 -28.47 18.34
C MET A 10 -5.54 -27.56 17.89
N LEU A 11 -4.77 -28.03 16.93
CA LEU A 11 -3.82 -27.17 16.22
C LEU A 11 -4.56 -26.50 15.06
N GLU A 12 -4.67 -25.19 15.12
CA GLU A 12 -5.21 -24.37 14.05
C GLU A 12 -4.06 -23.95 13.11
N TRP A 13 -4.20 -24.24 11.85
CA TRP A 13 -3.26 -23.84 10.79
C TRP A 13 -4.02 -23.08 9.70
N GLY A 14 -3.41 -22.03 9.16
CA GLY A 14 -3.99 -21.23 8.12
C GLY A 14 -2.98 -20.69 7.13
N TYR A 15 -3.46 -20.30 5.96
CA TYR A 15 -2.68 -19.82 4.83
C TYR A 15 -3.35 -18.61 4.18
N TYR A 16 -2.54 -17.69 3.68
CA TYR A 16 -2.99 -16.57 2.83
C TYR A 16 -2.45 -16.76 1.42
N GLU A 17 -3.35 -16.75 0.43
CA GLU A 17 -2.98 -16.84 -0.98
C GLU A 17 -2.13 -15.62 -1.38
N ASP A 18 -0.95 -15.87 -1.91
CA ASP A 18 -0.01 -14.84 -2.34
C ASP A 18 0.19 -14.81 -3.85
N LYS A 19 -0.04 -15.92 -4.55
CA LYS A 19 0.19 -16.02 -5.98
C LYS A 19 -1.03 -15.63 -6.81
N GLU A 20 -2.18 -16.21 -6.51
CA GLU A 20 -3.41 -16.01 -7.26
C GLU A 20 -4.62 -15.86 -6.31
N PRO A 21 -4.75 -14.73 -5.61
CA PRO A 21 -5.92 -14.49 -4.78
C PRO A 21 -7.18 -14.47 -5.65
N ARG A 22 -8.24 -15.07 -5.16
CA ARG A 22 -9.50 -15.15 -5.91
C ARG A 22 -10.46 -14.04 -5.50
N LEU A 23 -10.94 -13.30 -6.48
CA LEU A 23 -12.00 -12.32 -6.26
C LEU A 23 -13.35 -13.02 -6.16
N VAL A 24 -14.11 -12.70 -5.13
CA VAL A 24 -15.47 -13.16 -4.94
C VAL A 24 -16.44 -12.10 -5.41
N ASP A 25 -17.34 -12.46 -6.32
CA ASP A 25 -18.39 -11.54 -6.76
C ASP A 25 -19.33 -11.19 -5.59
N ALA A 26 -19.74 -9.92 -5.52
CA ALA A 26 -20.64 -9.44 -4.48
C ALA A 26 -21.97 -10.24 -4.41
N LYS A 27 -22.47 -10.74 -5.55
CA LYS A 27 -23.66 -11.60 -5.62
C LYS A 27 -23.48 -12.96 -4.94
N ASP A 28 -22.22 -13.40 -4.75
CA ASP A 28 -21.88 -14.69 -4.13
C ASP A 28 -21.63 -14.54 -2.61
N ILE A 29 -21.53 -13.32 -2.12
CA ILE A 29 -21.41 -13.04 -0.69
C ILE A 29 -22.79 -13.24 -0.05
N GLY A 30 -22.86 -14.13 0.95
CA GLY A 30 -24.11 -14.48 1.60
C GLY A 30 -25.02 -15.43 0.81
N ASN A 31 -24.57 -15.93 -0.34
CA ASN A 31 -25.29 -16.99 -1.06
C ASN A 31 -25.20 -18.30 -0.25
N PRO A 32 -26.33 -18.86 0.22
CA PRO A 32 -26.34 -20.04 1.09
C PRO A 32 -25.73 -21.29 0.44
N ASP A 33 -25.72 -21.35 -0.90
CA ASP A 33 -25.11 -22.47 -1.62
C ASP A 33 -23.56 -22.37 -1.68
N LYS A 34 -23.00 -21.21 -1.32
CA LYS A 34 -21.56 -20.92 -1.44
C LYS A 34 -20.91 -20.49 -0.13
N THR A 35 -21.70 -20.21 0.90
CA THR A 35 -21.22 -19.74 2.19
C THR A 35 -21.64 -20.68 3.31
N MET A 36 -20.90 -20.66 4.39
CA MET A 36 -21.24 -21.34 5.65
C MET A 36 -22.24 -20.48 6.45
N THR A 37 -22.25 -20.65 7.76
CA THR A 37 -23.14 -19.89 8.68
C THR A 37 -22.94 -18.38 8.62
N SER A 38 -21.71 -17.94 8.30
CA SER A 38 -21.37 -16.52 8.10
C SER A 38 -21.21 -16.22 6.62
N PRO A 39 -21.72 -15.09 6.11
CA PRO A 39 -21.54 -14.71 4.71
C PRO A 39 -20.08 -14.50 4.30
N SER A 40 -19.18 -14.27 5.24
CA SER A 40 -17.74 -14.14 5.01
C SER A 40 -16.98 -15.47 5.09
N MET A 41 -17.64 -16.58 5.42
CA MET A 41 -17.03 -17.89 5.54
C MET A 41 -17.52 -18.80 4.41
N ARG A 42 -16.60 -19.43 3.71
CA ARG A 42 -16.87 -20.38 2.63
C ARG A 42 -16.31 -21.74 3.00
N HIS A 43 -16.84 -22.77 2.39
CA HIS A 43 -16.28 -24.11 2.53
C HIS A 43 -14.85 -24.13 1.97
N LEU A 44 -13.97 -24.78 2.67
CA LEU A 44 -12.59 -25.00 2.25
C LEU A 44 -12.50 -26.37 1.60
N THR A 45 -11.79 -26.45 0.47
CA THR A 45 -11.41 -27.72 -0.14
C THR A 45 -9.92 -27.95 0.00
N LEU A 46 -9.50 -29.21 0.14
CA LEU A 46 -8.07 -29.54 0.27
C LEU A 46 -7.29 -29.20 -0.99
N GLU A 47 -7.92 -29.27 -2.17
CA GLU A 47 -7.31 -28.91 -3.44
C GLU A 47 -6.85 -27.44 -3.45
N GLU A 48 -7.60 -26.56 -2.78
CA GLU A 48 -7.29 -25.13 -2.71
C GLU A 48 -6.01 -24.83 -1.91
N ILE A 49 -5.66 -25.69 -0.97
CA ILE A 49 -4.52 -25.51 -0.05
C ILE A 49 -3.43 -26.58 -0.19
N SER A 50 -3.49 -27.44 -1.18
CA SER A 50 -2.57 -28.59 -1.32
C SER A 50 -1.10 -28.15 -1.32
N GLU A 51 -0.71 -27.21 -2.19
CA GLU A 51 0.68 -26.73 -2.27
C GLU A 51 1.18 -26.09 -0.98
N PRO A 52 0.47 -25.11 -0.35
CA PRO A 52 0.91 -24.55 0.92
C PRO A 52 0.88 -25.57 2.07
N LEU A 53 -0.04 -26.52 2.06
CA LEU A 53 -0.09 -27.57 3.06
C LEU A 53 1.12 -28.53 2.98
N GLU A 54 1.55 -28.91 1.78
CA GLU A 54 2.78 -29.71 1.58
C GLU A 54 4.00 -28.98 2.15
N LYS A 55 4.13 -27.68 1.90
CA LYS A 55 5.21 -26.87 2.49
C LYS A 55 5.11 -26.77 4.02
N ALA A 56 3.88 -26.70 4.56
CA ALA A 56 3.67 -26.70 5.99
C ALA A 56 4.10 -28.02 6.63
N PHE A 57 3.90 -29.14 5.97
CA PHE A 57 4.37 -30.45 6.44
C PHE A 57 5.90 -30.54 6.54
N GLU A 58 6.62 -29.88 5.63
CA GLU A 58 8.08 -29.81 5.69
C GLU A 58 8.58 -28.98 6.90
N THR A 59 7.90 -27.88 7.18
CA THR A 59 8.31 -26.94 8.25
C THR A 59 7.77 -27.32 9.62
N THR A 60 6.62 -28.01 9.64
CA THR A 60 5.89 -28.41 10.86
C THR A 60 5.42 -29.84 10.72
N PRO A 61 6.33 -30.83 10.85
CA PRO A 61 6.05 -32.23 10.56
C PRO A 61 4.89 -32.84 11.35
N ILE A 62 4.58 -32.33 12.54
CA ILE A 62 3.46 -32.80 13.37
C ILE A 62 2.11 -32.70 12.63
N LEU A 63 1.99 -31.80 11.67
CA LEU A 63 0.75 -31.68 10.88
C LEU A 63 0.44 -32.94 10.08
N ASN A 64 1.45 -33.73 9.70
CA ASN A 64 1.23 -35.02 9.03
C ASN A 64 0.62 -36.10 9.94
N GLU A 65 0.79 -35.96 11.25
CA GLU A 65 0.32 -36.93 12.23
C GLU A 65 -1.09 -36.58 12.74
N LEU A 66 -1.53 -35.33 12.51
CA LEU A 66 -2.82 -34.85 12.94
C LEU A 66 -3.89 -35.11 11.89
N GLY A 67 -5.07 -35.47 12.34
CA GLY A 67 -6.24 -35.56 11.47
C GLY A 67 -6.74 -34.16 11.06
N TRP A 68 -7.40 -34.11 9.94
CA TRP A 68 -8.07 -32.91 9.41
C TRP A 68 -9.52 -32.85 9.89
N ASP A 69 -9.92 -31.73 10.51
CA ASP A 69 -11.32 -31.48 10.83
C ASP A 69 -11.98 -30.57 9.78
N GLU A 70 -12.61 -31.18 8.79
CA GLU A 70 -13.28 -30.50 7.71
C GLU A 70 -14.45 -29.62 8.21
N ARG A 71 -15.09 -29.98 9.30
CA ARG A 71 -16.28 -29.27 9.80
C ARG A 71 -15.94 -27.91 10.40
N SER A 72 -14.78 -27.79 11.02
CA SER A 72 -14.31 -26.53 11.60
C SER A 72 -13.44 -25.73 10.65
N SER A 73 -13.07 -26.30 9.50
CA SER A 73 -12.25 -25.65 8.50
C SER A 73 -13.07 -24.74 7.59
N PHE A 74 -12.52 -23.58 7.25
CA PHE A 74 -13.20 -22.64 6.38
C PHE A 74 -12.22 -21.80 5.56
N ASN A 75 -12.72 -21.28 4.45
CA ASN A 75 -12.07 -20.26 3.65
C ASN A 75 -12.73 -18.90 3.92
N GLY A 76 -12.01 -17.99 4.56
CA GLY A 76 -12.52 -16.68 4.95
C GLY A 76 -12.33 -15.63 3.84
N LEU A 77 -13.32 -14.76 3.65
CA LEU A 77 -13.20 -13.62 2.76
C LEU A 77 -12.43 -12.49 3.43
N LEU A 78 -11.48 -11.91 2.70
CA LEU A 78 -10.78 -10.70 3.09
C LEU A 78 -11.32 -9.52 2.31
N SER A 79 -11.54 -8.41 3.00
CA SER A 79 -11.79 -7.12 2.40
C SER A 79 -10.46 -6.41 2.19
N VAL A 80 -10.10 -6.17 0.93
CA VAL A 80 -8.83 -5.53 0.55
C VAL A 80 -9.12 -4.34 -0.35
N THR A 81 -8.69 -3.17 0.06
CA THR A 81 -8.85 -1.91 -0.68
C THR A 81 -7.73 -1.69 -1.70
N SER A 82 -7.88 -0.69 -2.56
CA SER A 82 -6.90 -0.36 -3.59
C SER A 82 -5.57 0.21 -3.06
N ASP A 83 -5.51 0.57 -1.78
CA ASP A 83 -4.31 1.06 -1.09
C ASP A 83 -4.01 0.28 0.20
N ALA A 84 -4.70 -0.84 0.42
CA ALA A 84 -4.60 -1.69 1.60
C ALA A 84 -5.01 -1.00 2.92
N GLY A 85 -5.49 0.23 2.90
CA GLY A 85 -5.98 0.96 4.09
C GLY A 85 -7.48 0.74 4.34
N SER A 86 -7.93 0.87 5.58
CA SER A 86 -9.34 0.82 5.92
C SER A 86 -10.11 2.01 5.32
N LEU A 87 -11.44 1.87 5.20
CA LEU A 87 -12.35 2.92 4.73
C LEU A 87 -13.16 3.44 5.92
N ILE A 88 -12.78 4.60 6.43
CA ILE A 88 -13.42 5.18 7.63
C ILE A 88 -13.86 6.61 7.31
N GLY A 89 -15.02 6.99 7.82
CA GLY A 89 -15.51 8.36 7.72
C GLY A 89 -16.80 8.52 6.94
N GLU A 90 -17.25 9.76 6.82
CA GLU A 90 -18.43 10.12 6.05
C GLU A 90 -18.13 10.14 4.55
N SER A 91 -19.02 9.57 3.76
CA SER A 91 -18.91 9.64 2.31
C SER A 91 -18.93 11.09 1.82
N PRO A 92 -17.96 11.51 0.99
CA PRO A 92 -17.97 12.85 0.41
C PRO A 92 -19.10 13.06 -0.60
N GLU A 93 -19.77 12.00 -1.03
CA GLU A 93 -20.81 12.00 -2.06
C GLU A 93 -22.23 11.92 -1.47
N VAL A 94 -22.37 11.27 -0.30
CA VAL A 94 -23.67 11.03 0.34
C VAL A 94 -23.62 11.44 1.80
N ARG A 95 -24.19 12.61 2.10
CA ARG A 95 -24.24 13.14 3.46
C ARG A 95 -24.99 12.21 4.40
N GLY A 96 -24.43 11.96 5.57
CA GLY A 96 -24.99 11.06 6.58
C GLY A 96 -24.67 9.58 6.35
N PHE A 97 -24.01 9.24 5.25
CA PHE A 97 -23.56 7.87 4.98
C PHE A 97 -22.12 7.68 5.47
N TRP A 98 -21.97 6.90 6.51
CA TRP A 98 -20.69 6.63 7.17
C TRP A 98 -20.20 5.22 6.87
N LEU A 99 -18.90 5.08 6.72
CA LEU A 99 -18.22 3.81 6.52
C LEU A 99 -17.25 3.52 7.68
N CYS A 100 -17.15 2.25 8.00
CA CYS A 100 -16.10 1.67 8.83
C CYS A 100 -15.85 0.27 8.28
N GLU A 101 -15.23 0.21 7.09
CA GLU A 101 -15.09 -0.97 6.25
C GLU A 101 -13.63 -1.33 6.00
N ALA A 102 -13.39 -2.55 5.53
CA ALA A 102 -12.05 -3.11 5.33
C ALA A 102 -11.18 -3.00 6.59
N VAL A 103 -11.82 -3.07 7.74
CA VAL A 103 -11.18 -3.04 9.06
C VAL A 103 -10.92 -4.47 9.49
N TRP A 104 -9.67 -4.80 9.69
CA TRP A 104 -9.30 -6.14 10.11
C TRP A 104 -9.41 -6.30 11.62
N VAL A 105 -9.51 -7.55 12.09
CA VAL A 105 -9.74 -7.88 13.49
C VAL A 105 -8.79 -7.15 14.45
N LYS A 106 -7.52 -7.04 14.10
CA LYS A 106 -6.49 -6.34 14.90
C LYS A 106 -6.75 -4.84 15.08
N ASP A 107 -7.41 -4.22 14.08
CA ASP A 107 -7.65 -2.77 14.04
C ASP A 107 -9.07 -2.38 14.49
N GLY A 108 -9.97 -3.38 14.60
CA GLY A 108 -11.40 -3.19 14.82
C GLY A 108 -11.77 -2.27 15.97
N PRO A 109 -11.28 -2.50 17.20
CA PRO A 109 -11.65 -1.65 18.35
C PRO A 109 -11.22 -0.19 18.20
N GLY A 110 -9.99 0.04 17.67
CA GLY A 110 -9.46 1.37 17.42
C GLY A 110 -10.24 2.11 16.34
N CYS A 111 -10.44 1.49 15.20
CA CYS A 111 -11.18 2.06 14.07
C CYS A 111 -12.62 2.38 14.42
N ALA A 112 -13.31 1.48 15.11
CA ALA A 112 -14.69 1.68 15.54
C ALA A 112 -14.83 2.86 16.50
N ARG A 113 -13.92 2.98 17.46
CA ARG A 113 -13.88 4.11 18.40
C ARG A 113 -13.66 5.44 17.66
N LEU A 114 -12.65 5.51 16.80
CA LEU A 114 -12.33 6.72 16.05
C LEU A 114 -13.47 7.14 15.12
N CYS A 115 -14.11 6.19 14.46
CA CYS A 115 -15.29 6.45 13.64
C CYS A 115 -16.44 7.02 14.46
N ALA A 116 -16.76 6.41 15.61
CA ALA A 116 -17.83 6.86 16.49
C ALA A 116 -17.56 8.27 17.07
N GLU A 117 -16.34 8.53 17.54
CA GLU A 117 -15.93 9.86 18.02
C GLU A 117 -16.03 10.92 16.91
N TRP A 118 -15.65 10.57 15.68
CA TRP A 118 -15.78 11.45 14.52
C TRP A 118 -17.25 11.78 14.20
N MET A 119 -18.11 10.76 14.17
CA MET A 119 -19.55 10.94 13.96
C MET A 119 -20.18 11.89 14.99
N VAL A 120 -19.84 11.71 16.27
CA VAL A 120 -20.42 12.53 17.37
C VAL A 120 -19.89 13.95 17.37
N ASN A 121 -18.60 14.13 17.14
CA ASN A 121 -17.94 15.44 17.27
C ASN A 121 -17.91 16.24 15.95
N GLY A 122 -18.31 15.66 14.82
CA GLY A 122 -18.28 16.30 13.50
C GLY A 122 -16.87 16.53 12.94
N LYS A 123 -15.84 16.05 13.62
CA LYS A 123 -14.43 16.13 13.18
C LYS A 123 -13.65 14.90 13.63
N ALA A 124 -12.68 14.52 12.83
CA ALA A 124 -11.79 13.43 13.17
C ALA A 124 -11.04 13.71 14.49
N PRO A 125 -10.93 12.75 15.42
CA PRO A 125 -10.29 12.94 16.71
C PRO A 125 -8.76 13.01 16.64
N MET A 126 -8.19 12.57 15.53
CA MET A 126 -6.77 12.62 15.20
C MET A 126 -6.59 12.70 13.68
N ASP A 127 -5.37 12.69 13.18
CA ASP A 127 -5.11 12.58 11.74
C ASP A 127 -5.59 11.21 11.21
N MET A 128 -6.67 11.26 10.43
CA MET A 128 -7.32 10.10 9.82
C MET A 128 -7.09 10.06 8.30
N HIS A 129 -6.21 10.91 7.75
CA HIS A 129 -6.04 11.05 6.30
C HIS A 129 -5.82 9.71 5.58
N SER A 130 -5.00 8.82 6.14
CA SER A 130 -4.73 7.51 5.56
C SER A 130 -5.90 6.52 5.60
N PHE A 131 -6.95 6.82 6.35
CA PHE A 131 -8.14 5.98 6.52
C PHE A 131 -9.41 6.65 6.01
N ASP A 132 -9.39 7.96 5.81
CA ASP A 132 -10.54 8.72 5.34
C ASP A 132 -10.99 8.24 3.96
N ILE A 133 -12.27 7.88 3.82
CA ILE A 133 -12.85 7.47 2.53
C ILE A 133 -12.71 8.58 1.48
N ALA A 134 -12.63 9.84 1.90
CA ALA A 134 -12.45 10.98 1.01
C ALA A 134 -11.05 11.08 0.37
N ARG A 135 -10.08 10.26 0.79
CA ARG A 135 -8.71 10.27 0.25
C ARG A 135 -8.58 9.88 -1.22
N PHE A 136 -9.59 9.23 -1.77
CA PHE A 136 -9.53 8.72 -3.14
C PHE A 136 -9.89 9.76 -4.18
N TYR A 137 -9.06 9.89 -5.19
CA TYR A 137 -9.36 10.66 -6.39
C TYR A 137 -10.42 9.96 -7.26
N PRO A 138 -11.14 10.70 -8.13
CA PRO A 138 -12.18 10.11 -8.98
C PRO A 138 -11.68 8.90 -9.79
N ALA A 139 -10.49 8.97 -10.38
CA ALA A 139 -9.93 7.85 -11.16
C ALA A 139 -9.68 6.60 -10.30
N GLN A 140 -9.37 6.76 -9.01
CA GLN A 140 -9.14 5.65 -8.08
C GLN A 140 -10.45 4.99 -7.61
N LYS A 141 -11.61 5.59 -7.90
CA LYS A 141 -12.92 5.03 -7.60
C LYS A 141 -13.47 4.16 -8.74
N GLU A 142 -12.82 4.18 -9.90
CA GLU A 142 -13.21 3.38 -11.05
C GLU A 142 -13.10 1.88 -10.71
N LYS A 143 -14.15 1.11 -11.06
CA LYS A 143 -14.22 -0.32 -10.74
C LYS A 143 -13.01 -1.12 -11.23
N ALA A 144 -12.51 -0.79 -12.41
CA ALA A 144 -11.33 -1.44 -12.98
C ALA A 144 -10.08 -1.15 -12.14
N PHE A 145 -9.89 0.10 -11.72
CA PHE A 145 -8.78 0.50 -10.85
C PHE A 145 -8.85 -0.24 -9.52
N VAL A 146 -9.98 -0.14 -8.82
CA VAL A 146 -10.19 -0.79 -7.51
C VAL A 146 -9.91 -2.28 -7.61
N LYS A 147 -10.50 -2.97 -8.59
CA LYS A 147 -10.31 -4.41 -8.78
C LYS A 147 -8.85 -4.78 -8.94
N THR A 148 -8.14 -4.10 -9.83
CA THR A 148 -6.74 -4.43 -10.16
C THR A 148 -5.80 -4.14 -9.00
N ARG A 149 -5.95 -2.97 -8.35
CA ARG A 149 -5.12 -2.59 -7.20
C ARG A 149 -5.39 -3.42 -5.96
N SER A 150 -6.66 -3.71 -5.66
CA SER A 150 -7.00 -4.60 -4.54
C SER A 150 -6.46 -6.01 -4.74
N PHE A 151 -6.43 -6.50 -5.99
CA PHE A 151 -5.83 -7.78 -6.33
C PHE A 151 -4.31 -7.76 -6.07
N GLU A 152 -3.61 -6.73 -6.55
CA GLU A 152 -2.18 -6.55 -6.32
C GLU A 152 -1.87 -6.46 -4.81
N ASN A 153 -2.66 -5.70 -4.05
CA ASN A 153 -2.52 -5.62 -2.61
C ASN A 153 -2.74 -6.97 -1.92
N ALA A 154 -3.75 -7.74 -2.36
CA ALA A 154 -4.00 -9.06 -1.80
C ALA A 154 -2.81 -10.01 -1.99
N GLN A 155 -2.10 -9.90 -3.12
CA GLN A 155 -0.89 -10.67 -3.37
C GLN A 155 0.29 -10.26 -2.49
N THR A 156 0.38 -8.99 -2.12
CA THR A 156 1.59 -8.41 -1.48
C THR A 156 1.46 -8.22 0.02
N ILE A 157 0.25 -8.11 0.56
CA ILE A 157 -0.01 -7.69 1.93
C ILE A 157 0.64 -8.56 3.00
N TYR A 158 0.84 -9.85 2.73
CA TYR A 158 1.52 -10.79 3.62
C TYR A 158 2.81 -11.37 3.03
N THR A 159 3.27 -10.88 1.90
CA THR A 159 4.43 -11.41 1.22
C THR A 159 5.71 -10.72 1.69
N PRO A 160 6.73 -11.47 2.18
CA PRO A 160 8.03 -10.89 2.53
C PRO A 160 8.77 -10.30 1.34
N ALA A 161 8.40 -10.72 0.12
CA ALA A 161 9.02 -10.31 -1.11
C ALA A 161 8.67 -8.88 -1.57
N VAL A 162 7.83 -8.15 -0.81
CA VAL A 162 7.48 -6.76 -1.14
C VAL A 162 8.63 -5.81 -0.88
N HIS A 163 9.40 -6.03 0.18
CA HIS A 163 10.58 -5.24 0.43
C HIS A 163 11.77 -5.73 -0.42
N PRO A 164 12.40 -4.84 -1.14
CA PRO A 164 12.24 -3.40 -1.19
C PRO A 164 11.28 -2.86 -2.27
N ARG A 165 10.36 -3.65 -2.80
CA ARG A 165 9.38 -3.22 -3.81
C ARG A 165 8.24 -2.47 -3.15
N GLU A 166 8.31 -1.16 -3.13
CA GLU A 166 7.26 -0.31 -2.59
C GLU A 166 6.25 0.18 -3.64
N PRO A 167 6.66 0.50 -4.89
CA PRO A 167 5.71 0.99 -5.87
C PRO A 167 4.82 -0.12 -6.42
N TYR A 168 3.59 0.25 -6.72
CA TYR A 168 2.66 -0.61 -7.43
C TYR A 168 3.14 -0.91 -8.85
N LEU A 169 2.81 -2.10 -9.33
CA LEU A 169 3.13 -2.53 -10.70
C LEU A 169 1.97 -2.27 -11.66
N THR A 170 0.74 -2.24 -11.14
CA THR A 170 -0.48 -2.05 -11.94
C THR A 170 -0.99 -0.61 -11.84
N GLN A 171 -1.84 -0.22 -12.77
CA GLN A 171 -2.52 1.10 -12.80
C GLN A 171 -1.51 2.25 -12.65
N ARG A 172 -0.42 2.15 -13.41
CA ARG A 172 0.65 3.15 -13.48
C ARG A 172 0.23 4.34 -14.34
N GLU A 173 1.01 5.39 -14.30
CA GLU A 173 0.81 6.63 -15.06
C GLU A 173 -0.52 7.34 -14.74
N LEU A 174 -1.03 7.18 -13.49
CA LEU A 174 -2.27 7.83 -13.06
C LEU A 174 -2.11 9.36 -13.06
N PHE A 175 -1.01 9.83 -12.50
CA PHE A 175 -0.59 11.23 -12.55
C PHE A 175 0.86 11.32 -13.02
N VAL A 176 1.10 12.19 -13.99
CA VAL A 176 2.42 12.43 -14.55
C VAL A 176 2.75 13.92 -14.53
N SER A 177 4.03 14.24 -14.34
CA SER A 177 4.50 15.62 -14.39
C SER A 177 4.49 16.16 -15.84
N PRO A 178 4.48 17.49 -16.03
CA PRO A 178 4.67 18.07 -17.37
C PRO A 178 5.99 17.67 -18.03
N PHE A 179 6.96 17.20 -17.25
CA PHE A 179 8.31 16.79 -17.72
C PHE A 179 8.42 15.29 -17.96
N TYR A 180 7.36 14.50 -17.70
CA TYR A 180 7.39 13.05 -17.72
C TYR A 180 7.96 12.47 -19.03
N THR A 181 7.50 12.99 -20.19
CA THR A 181 8.03 12.54 -21.49
C THR A 181 9.53 12.78 -21.61
N ARG A 182 9.99 13.97 -21.17
CA ARG A 182 11.42 14.30 -21.18
C ARG A 182 12.22 13.43 -20.23
N GLU A 183 11.66 13.14 -19.07
CA GLU A 183 12.28 12.23 -18.09
C GLU A 183 12.39 10.80 -18.63
N LYS A 184 11.38 10.33 -19.37
CA LYS A 184 11.46 9.04 -20.09
C LYS A 184 12.56 9.02 -21.15
N GLU A 185 12.70 10.09 -21.94
CA GLU A 185 13.77 10.23 -22.95
C GLU A 185 15.17 10.21 -22.30
N LEU A 186 15.32 10.70 -21.09
CA LEU A 186 16.55 10.65 -20.30
C LEU A 186 16.80 9.26 -19.67
N GLY A 187 15.90 8.31 -19.89
CA GLY A 187 15.95 6.98 -19.29
C GLY A 187 15.63 7.01 -17.80
N GLY A 188 14.60 7.76 -17.42
CA GLY A 188 14.12 7.83 -16.05
C GLY A 188 13.61 6.48 -15.55
N TYR A 189 14.05 6.08 -14.37
CA TYR A 189 13.57 4.90 -13.65
C TYR A 189 12.42 5.30 -12.73
N PHE A 190 11.18 5.03 -13.19
CA PHE A 190 9.95 5.41 -12.46
C PHE A 190 9.56 4.36 -11.43
N ASP A 191 10.43 4.08 -10.50
CA ASP A 191 10.24 3.11 -9.44
C ASP A 191 9.82 3.75 -8.10
N ASN A 192 9.36 4.99 -8.17
CA ASN A 192 8.95 5.79 -7.03
C ASN A 192 7.56 6.42 -7.28
N GLU A 193 6.53 5.57 -7.41
CA GLU A 193 5.15 6.01 -7.49
C GLU A 193 4.62 6.26 -6.08
N VAL A 194 4.04 7.44 -5.84
CA VAL A 194 3.40 7.79 -4.57
C VAL A 194 2.12 8.56 -4.83
N GLY A 195 1.01 8.05 -4.30
CA GLY A 195 -0.29 8.67 -4.47
C GLY A 195 -0.77 8.78 -5.92
N GLY A 196 -0.28 7.90 -6.78
CA GLY A 196 -0.56 7.89 -8.22
C GLY A 196 0.41 8.73 -9.06
N TRP A 197 1.31 9.49 -8.44
CA TRP A 197 2.31 10.29 -9.16
C TRP A 197 3.53 9.47 -9.53
N GLU A 198 3.86 9.49 -10.83
CA GLU A 198 5.10 8.91 -11.33
C GLU A 198 6.29 9.84 -11.03
N ARG A 199 7.31 9.30 -10.37
CA ARG A 199 8.53 10.04 -10.05
C ARG A 199 9.74 9.23 -10.45
N ALA A 200 10.67 9.85 -11.17
CA ALA A 200 11.94 9.21 -11.49
C ALA A 200 12.82 9.10 -10.24
N PHE A 201 13.35 7.91 -10.00
CA PHE A 201 14.31 7.64 -8.94
C PHE A 201 15.75 8.01 -9.36
N ALA A 202 16.10 7.74 -10.60
CA ALA A 202 17.39 8.03 -11.22
C ALA A 202 17.24 8.09 -12.74
N TYR A 203 18.26 8.56 -13.44
CA TYR A 203 18.24 8.68 -14.89
C TYR A 203 19.42 7.93 -15.52
N GLU A 204 19.11 7.01 -16.46
CA GLU A 204 20.12 6.26 -17.18
C GLU A 204 21.16 7.16 -17.88
N SER A 205 20.71 8.32 -18.39
CA SER A 205 21.61 9.32 -18.99
C SER A 205 22.73 9.80 -18.05
N ASN A 206 22.57 9.63 -16.75
CA ASN A 206 23.57 9.99 -15.74
C ASN A 206 24.50 8.83 -15.34
N ARG A 207 24.35 7.64 -15.93
CA ARG A 207 25.21 6.48 -15.63
C ARG A 207 26.70 6.80 -15.79
N GLN A 208 27.05 7.64 -16.74
CA GLN A 208 28.44 8.09 -16.93
C GLN A 208 29.04 8.80 -15.71
N LYS A 209 28.19 9.43 -14.87
CA LYS A 209 28.61 10.06 -13.61
C LYS A 209 29.19 9.03 -12.63
N LEU A 210 28.70 7.79 -12.69
CA LEU A 210 29.18 6.72 -11.82
C LEU A 210 30.70 6.52 -11.94
N ASN A 211 31.28 6.68 -13.13
CA ASN A 211 32.72 6.54 -13.35
C ASN A 211 33.56 7.51 -12.50
N GLN A 212 32.98 8.63 -12.09
CA GLN A 212 33.67 9.64 -11.24
C GLN A 212 33.69 9.25 -9.77
N TYR A 213 32.81 8.31 -9.36
CA TYR A 213 32.56 7.97 -7.95
C TYR A 213 32.69 6.48 -7.64
N LEU A 214 33.33 5.69 -8.51
CA LEU A 214 33.49 4.25 -8.39
C LEU A 214 34.10 3.78 -7.05
N GLU A 215 35.01 4.60 -6.51
CA GLU A 215 35.68 4.29 -5.24
C GLU A 215 34.78 4.55 -4.01
N ILE A 216 33.75 5.39 -4.15
CA ILE A 216 32.89 5.85 -3.06
C ILE A 216 31.55 5.14 -3.08
N VAL A 217 30.99 4.93 -4.29
CA VAL A 217 29.70 4.29 -4.47
C VAL A 217 29.86 2.77 -4.45
N PRO A 218 29.36 2.09 -3.40
CA PRO A 218 29.46 0.64 -3.34
C PRO A 218 28.59 -0.02 -4.40
N THR A 219 29.12 -1.00 -5.08
CA THR A 219 28.34 -1.90 -5.91
C THR A 219 27.51 -2.78 -5.01
N ARG A 220 26.19 -2.63 -5.03
CA ARG A 220 25.27 -3.51 -4.29
C ARG A 220 25.01 -4.76 -5.10
N ASN A 221 25.49 -5.86 -4.59
CA ASN A 221 25.24 -7.19 -5.13
C ASN A 221 24.58 -8.02 -3.99
N ASN A 222 23.37 -7.64 -3.60
CA ASN A 222 22.67 -8.37 -2.56
C ASN A 222 21.33 -8.90 -3.08
N GLU A 223 20.99 -10.10 -2.63
CA GLU A 223 19.77 -10.81 -2.99
C GLU A 223 18.48 -10.11 -2.53
N TRP A 224 18.59 -9.17 -1.62
CA TRP A 224 17.46 -8.37 -1.09
C TRP A 224 17.06 -7.24 -2.03
N ASP A 225 17.97 -6.80 -2.89
CA ASP A 225 17.67 -5.76 -3.87
C ASP A 225 17.04 -6.37 -5.12
N GLN A 226 15.79 -6.72 -5.02
CA GLN A 226 15.00 -7.21 -6.14
C GLN A 226 14.47 -6.09 -7.04
N ARG A 227 14.69 -4.83 -6.68
CA ARG A 227 14.41 -3.70 -7.54
C ARG A 227 15.50 -3.62 -8.58
N HIS A 228 15.10 -3.54 -9.83
CA HIS A 228 16.01 -3.24 -10.93
C HIS A 228 16.33 -1.73 -10.99
N VAL A 229 16.34 -1.06 -9.83
CA VAL A 229 16.64 0.36 -9.72
C VAL A 229 18.13 0.52 -9.51
N PRO A 230 18.81 1.26 -10.37
CA PRO A 230 20.24 1.46 -10.24
C PRO A 230 20.57 2.46 -9.13
N TYR A 231 20.61 1.98 -7.89
CA TYR A 231 21.03 2.80 -6.74
C TYR A 231 22.39 3.46 -6.94
N GLU A 232 23.27 2.81 -7.67
CA GLU A 232 24.59 3.34 -7.99
C GLU A 232 24.48 4.65 -8.77
N ILE A 233 23.55 4.73 -9.73
CA ILE A 233 23.30 5.97 -10.49
C ILE A 233 22.73 7.04 -9.56
N ALA A 234 21.74 6.73 -8.75
CA ALA A 234 21.15 7.67 -7.80
C ALA A 234 22.19 8.22 -6.80
N ASN A 235 23.09 7.36 -6.31
CA ASN A 235 24.18 7.78 -5.43
C ASN A 235 25.17 8.67 -6.16
N ALA A 236 25.51 8.38 -7.41
CA ALA A 236 26.39 9.22 -8.23
C ALA A 236 25.74 10.58 -8.54
N GLU A 237 24.43 10.60 -8.80
CA GLU A 237 23.67 11.85 -8.97
C GLU A 237 23.71 12.71 -7.70
N HIS A 238 23.52 12.09 -6.53
CA HIS A 238 23.60 12.78 -5.23
C HIS A 238 24.98 13.42 -5.01
N LEU A 239 26.05 12.66 -5.25
CA LEU A 239 27.41 13.17 -5.10
C LEU A 239 27.70 14.31 -6.10
N ALA A 240 27.28 14.16 -7.35
CA ALA A 240 27.42 15.19 -8.36
C ALA A 240 26.68 16.47 -8.00
N MET A 241 25.49 16.37 -7.41
CA MET A 241 24.74 17.52 -6.90
C MET A 241 25.45 18.22 -5.73
N SER A 242 26.13 17.47 -4.89
CA SER A 242 26.85 18.02 -3.73
C SER A 242 28.11 18.84 -4.18
N GLU A 243 28.68 18.47 -5.30
CA GLU A 243 29.90 19.13 -5.85
C GLU A 243 29.61 20.22 -6.89
N SER A 244 28.40 20.20 -7.44
CA SER A 244 28.02 21.05 -8.56
C SER A 244 26.56 21.47 -8.46
N ALA A 245 25.92 21.73 -9.59
CA ALA A 245 24.50 22.06 -9.66
C ALA A 245 23.67 20.87 -10.16
N GLY A 246 22.45 20.73 -9.62
CA GLY A 246 21.48 19.75 -10.06
C GLY A 246 20.09 20.35 -10.23
N MET A 247 19.23 19.66 -10.95
CA MET A 247 17.83 20.02 -11.14
C MET A 247 16.95 18.85 -10.71
N ILE A 248 15.96 19.14 -9.88
CA ILE A 248 15.00 18.15 -9.36
C ILE A 248 13.62 18.54 -9.82
N ASN A 249 12.87 17.58 -10.38
CA ASN A 249 11.47 17.78 -10.73
C ASN A 249 10.60 17.63 -9.48
N LEU A 250 10.00 18.72 -9.03
CA LEU A 250 9.11 18.80 -7.88
C LEU A 250 7.64 19.07 -8.28
N SER A 251 7.29 18.89 -9.56
CA SER A 251 5.94 19.21 -10.07
C SER A 251 4.82 18.38 -9.44
N HIS A 252 5.15 17.33 -8.71
CA HIS A 252 4.19 16.51 -7.96
C HIS A 252 3.82 17.11 -6.59
N PHE A 253 4.51 18.15 -6.14
CA PHE A 253 4.12 18.88 -4.94
C PHE A 253 2.99 19.85 -5.21
N ALA A 254 2.05 19.92 -4.28
CA ALA A 254 1.02 20.95 -4.30
C ALA A 254 1.63 22.32 -3.93
N ILE A 255 1.19 23.34 -4.64
CA ILE A 255 1.54 24.74 -4.35
C ILE A 255 0.29 25.43 -3.82
N MET A 256 0.39 26.05 -2.65
CA MET A 256 -0.70 26.77 -2.01
C MET A 256 -0.31 28.22 -1.78
N ASP A 257 -1.13 29.14 -2.26
CA ASP A 257 -1.03 30.56 -1.94
C ASP A 257 -1.88 30.88 -0.71
N VAL A 258 -1.27 31.35 0.36
CA VAL A 258 -1.97 31.87 1.54
C VAL A 258 -1.95 33.41 1.48
N ARG A 259 -3.13 34.02 1.35
CA ARG A 259 -3.28 35.47 1.15
C ARG A 259 -4.19 36.07 2.22
N GLY A 260 -3.87 37.28 2.63
CA GLY A 260 -4.67 38.06 3.57
C GLY A 260 -3.82 38.76 4.64
N PRO A 261 -4.39 39.67 5.40
CA PRO A 261 -3.64 40.43 6.41
C PRO A 261 -3.07 39.60 7.54
N ASP A 262 -3.66 38.43 7.81
CA ASP A 262 -3.23 37.51 8.86
C ASP A 262 -2.46 36.27 8.30
N ALA A 263 -2.12 36.24 7.01
CA ALA A 263 -1.49 35.07 6.38
C ALA A 263 -0.15 34.68 7.07
N GLU A 264 0.72 35.65 7.30
CA GLU A 264 1.97 35.45 8.01
C GLU A 264 1.75 34.91 9.43
N ARG A 265 0.85 35.55 10.19
CA ARG A 265 0.53 35.13 11.55
C ARG A 265 -0.05 33.73 11.64
N MET A 266 -0.90 33.35 10.66
CA MET A 266 -1.44 32.00 10.55
C MET A 266 -0.33 30.99 10.28
N LEU A 267 0.55 31.27 9.34
CA LEU A 267 1.65 30.38 9.01
C LEU A 267 2.66 30.25 10.15
N GLU A 268 2.98 31.34 10.86
CA GLU A 268 3.82 31.33 12.08
C GLU A 268 3.19 30.47 13.19
N TYR A 269 1.87 30.50 13.34
CA TYR A 269 1.17 29.69 14.32
C TYR A 269 1.21 28.19 13.98
N LEU A 270 1.15 27.85 12.68
CA LEU A 270 1.10 26.45 12.22
C LEU A 270 2.49 25.84 12.00
N SER A 271 3.52 26.64 11.86
CA SER A 271 4.88 26.19 11.52
C SER A 271 5.80 26.19 12.75
N VAL A 272 6.73 25.24 12.77
CA VAL A 272 7.84 25.24 13.76
C VAL A 272 8.98 26.15 13.31
N ALA A 273 9.03 26.50 12.04
CA ALA A 273 10.01 27.41 11.46
C ALA A 273 9.46 28.84 11.44
N LYS A 274 10.37 29.82 11.59
CA LYS A 274 10.03 31.24 11.44
C LYS A 274 9.70 31.51 9.96
N VAL A 275 8.50 32.01 9.70
CA VAL A 275 8.00 32.31 8.35
C VAL A 275 8.25 33.78 8.00
N GLY A 276 8.03 34.69 8.95
CA GLY A 276 8.19 36.13 8.78
C GLY A 276 9.64 36.56 8.57
N GLY A 277 9.85 37.56 7.70
CA GLY A 277 11.16 38.13 7.41
C GLY A 277 11.97 37.41 6.33
N ASN A 278 11.45 36.34 5.75
CA ASN A 278 12.00 35.69 4.56
C ASN A 278 11.37 36.30 3.29
N THR A 279 11.65 37.59 3.05
CA THR A 279 11.46 38.13 1.70
C THR A 279 12.61 37.66 0.82
N PRO A 280 12.35 37.15 -0.39
CA PRO A 280 13.39 36.72 -1.31
C PRO A 280 14.29 37.87 -1.74
#